data_559f8724a35a9af3714deb7d5ce80c82
#
_entry.id   559f8724a35a9af3714deb7d5ce80c82
#
_cell.length_a   1.000
_cell.length_b   1.000
_cell.length_c   1.000
_cell.angle_alpha   90.00
_cell.angle_beta   90.00
_cell.angle_gamma   90.00
#
_symmetry.space_group_name_H-M   'P 1'
#
loop_
_entity.id
_entity.type
_entity.pdbx_description
1 polymer ?
#
loop_
_entity_poly.entity_id
_entity_poly.type
_entity_poly.pdbx_seq_one_letter_code
_entity_poly.pdbx_strand_id
1 'polypeptide(L)'
;MKILKLISKNIKCIKAIVIEPKDNVVEITGRNAQGKSSALDSIIYALKGKAAMPDKPIREGEEYAEIILDLDDYLVIREIKKTDLGFKHALKISPKSVENAYINHMPPQGVLDKILGSLSFDPSEFIRMKPREQYDVLCELLGIHLDKYQLEKDKLEEERKYIGRNVKALKVHFAETPTPDINLPDIITNLDKFDEELAEARKVTLKRKDIEHE
;
A
#
# COMPACT_ATOMS: atom_id res chain seq x y z
N MET A 1 6.54 17.85 13.52
CA MET A 1 7.95 17.55 13.19
C MET A 1 8.66 18.85 12.82
N LYS A 2 9.75 19.18 13.48
CA LYS A 2 10.56 20.38 13.23
C LYS A 2 12.01 19.98 12.95
N ILE A 3 12.72 20.81 12.17
CA ILE A 3 14.16 20.66 11.99
C ILE A 3 14.83 21.38 13.15
N LEU A 4 15.55 20.66 13.98
CA LEU A 4 16.30 21.20 15.10
C LEU A 4 17.71 21.60 14.68
N LYS A 5 18.33 20.84 13.76
CA LYS A 5 19.68 21.11 13.29
C LYS A 5 19.90 20.51 11.91
N LEU A 6 20.57 21.26 11.05
CA LEU A 6 21.12 20.80 9.79
C LEU A 6 22.63 20.96 9.80
N ILE A 7 23.34 19.87 9.50
CA ILE A 7 24.76 19.90 9.20
C ILE A 7 24.92 19.36 7.79
N SER A 8 25.58 20.13 6.91
CA SER A 8 25.88 19.69 5.55
C SER A 8 27.34 19.93 5.24
N LYS A 9 28.02 18.88 4.76
CA LYS A 9 29.45 18.91 4.40
C LYS A 9 29.63 18.44 2.97
N ASN A 10 30.42 19.19 2.21
CA ASN A 10 30.83 18.87 0.84
C ASN A 10 29.68 18.62 -0.13
N ILE A 11 28.58 19.34 0.01
CA ILE A 11 27.42 19.27 -0.90
C ILE A 11 27.45 20.42 -1.89
N LYS A 12 27.50 20.13 -3.18
CA LYS A 12 27.53 21.15 -4.25
C LYS A 12 28.57 22.24 -3.97
N CYS A 13 28.11 23.49 -3.75
CA CYS A 13 28.99 24.63 -3.45
C CYS A 13 29.37 24.74 -1.96
N ILE A 14 28.74 23.97 -1.08
CA ILE A 14 28.98 24.04 0.38
C ILE A 14 30.20 23.20 0.73
N LYS A 15 31.15 23.78 1.46
CA LYS A 15 32.22 23.04 2.14
C LYS A 15 31.71 22.50 3.48
N ALA A 16 31.18 23.35 4.31
CA ALA A 16 30.52 22.98 5.56
C ALA A 16 29.54 24.09 5.98
N ILE A 17 28.37 23.70 6.47
CA ILE A 17 27.38 24.58 7.05
C ILE A 17 26.71 23.89 8.22
N VAL A 18 26.40 24.66 9.26
CA VAL A 18 25.60 24.24 10.41
C VAL A 18 24.50 25.30 10.58
N ILE A 19 23.26 24.83 10.57
CA ILE A 19 22.08 25.67 10.79
C ILE A 19 21.31 25.10 11.97
N GLU A 20 21.12 25.90 13.00
CA GLU A 20 20.33 25.63 14.20
C GLU A 20 19.20 26.67 14.28
N PRO A 21 17.99 26.30 13.85
CA PRO A 21 16.83 27.18 13.95
C PRO A 21 16.57 27.57 15.43
N LYS A 22 16.50 28.85 15.75
CA LYS A 22 16.09 29.29 17.08
C LYS A 22 14.57 29.42 17.18
N ASP A 23 13.96 29.78 16.05
CA ASP A 23 12.51 29.98 15.90
C ASP A 23 11.93 29.13 14.77
N ASN A 24 10.68 29.38 14.43
CA ASN A 24 9.98 28.65 13.35
C ASN A 24 10.39 29.12 11.94
N VAL A 25 11.16 30.19 11.81
CA VAL A 25 11.61 30.78 10.55
C VAL A 25 13.13 30.95 10.56
N VAL A 26 13.77 30.47 9.50
CA VAL A 26 15.21 30.66 9.26
C VAL A 26 15.38 31.44 7.98
N GLU A 27 16.02 32.59 8.09
CA GLU A 27 16.38 33.41 6.94
C GLU A 27 17.82 33.14 6.52
N ILE A 28 18.01 32.71 5.25
CA ILE A 28 19.32 32.46 4.66
C ILE A 28 19.63 33.58 3.67
N THR A 29 20.46 34.52 4.07
CA THR A 29 20.87 35.68 3.27
C THR A 29 22.30 35.56 2.76
N GLY A 30 22.66 36.31 1.75
CA GLY A 30 24.00 36.31 1.16
C GLY A 30 24.01 36.56 -0.34
N ARG A 31 25.20 36.78 -0.91
CA ARG A 31 25.40 37.02 -2.34
C ARG A 31 25.06 35.76 -3.18
N ASN A 32 24.90 35.94 -4.47
CA ASN A 32 24.69 34.82 -5.38
C ASN A 32 25.89 33.86 -5.38
N ALA A 33 25.65 32.60 -5.66
CA ALA A 33 26.67 31.53 -5.67
C ALA A 33 27.31 31.18 -4.33
N GLN A 34 26.85 31.70 -3.19
CA GLN A 34 27.37 31.36 -1.87
C GLN A 34 26.77 30.11 -1.22
N GLY A 35 25.98 29.35 -1.96
CA GLY A 35 25.44 28.07 -1.47
C GLY A 35 24.09 28.14 -0.75
N LYS A 36 23.35 29.27 -0.82
CA LYS A 36 22.00 29.38 -0.22
C LYS A 36 21.05 28.28 -0.68
N SER A 37 20.93 28.10 -1.99
CA SER A 37 20.12 27.02 -2.57
C SER A 37 20.67 25.65 -2.22
N SER A 38 21.99 25.48 -2.15
CA SER A 38 22.60 24.22 -1.77
C SER A 38 22.33 23.82 -0.32
N ALA A 39 22.10 24.79 0.57
CA ALA A 39 21.67 24.51 1.93
C ALA A 39 20.24 23.96 1.97
N LEU A 40 19.32 24.55 1.21
CA LEU A 40 17.96 24.02 1.06
C LEU A 40 17.95 22.67 0.34
N ASP A 41 18.75 22.54 -0.72
CA ASP A 41 18.90 21.27 -1.44
C ASP A 41 19.41 20.16 -0.50
N SER A 42 20.29 20.48 0.46
CA SER A 42 20.78 19.48 1.42
C SER A 42 19.64 18.88 2.25
N ILE A 43 18.63 19.67 2.63
CA ILE A 43 17.45 19.16 3.33
C ILE A 43 16.68 18.20 2.42
N ILE A 44 16.43 18.62 1.18
CA ILE A 44 15.74 17.80 0.19
C ILE A 44 16.49 16.49 -0.07
N TYR A 45 17.82 16.55 -0.19
CA TYR A 45 18.65 15.36 -0.40
C TYR A 45 18.67 14.44 0.81
N ALA A 46 18.69 14.98 2.02
CA ALA A 46 18.58 14.18 3.23
C ALA A 46 17.28 13.38 3.26
N LEU A 47 16.17 13.99 2.87
CA LEU A 47 14.84 13.43 2.98
C LEU A 47 14.45 12.56 1.76
N LYS A 48 14.49 13.11 0.54
CA LYS A 48 14.07 12.41 -0.69
C LYS A 48 15.16 11.49 -1.28
N GLY A 49 16.40 11.64 -0.87
CA GLY A 49 17.51 10.78 -1.28
C GLY A 49 17.92 10.93 -2.73
N LYS A 50 18.35 9.80 -3.32
CA LYS A 50 18.92 9.74 -4.68
C LYS A 50 18.00 10.34 -5.75
N ALA A 51 16.70 10.19 -5.62
CA ALA A 51 15.73 10.68 -6.60
C ALA A 51 15.76 12.21 -6.79
N ALA A 52 16.12 12.95 -5.73
CA ALA A 52 16.19 14.41 -5.75
C ALA A 52 17.60 14.95 -5.99
N MET A 53 18.63 14.08 -5.99
CA MET A 53 20.02 14.49 -6.12
C MET A 53 20.41 14.68 -7.59
N PRO A 54 21.29 15.66 -7.90
CA PRO A 54 21.89 15.78 -9.21
C PRO A 54 22.93 14.67 -9.46
N ASP A 55 23.37 14.53 -10.70
CA ASP A 55 24.39 13.55 -11.09
C ASP A 55 25.71 13.72 -10.33
N LYS A 56 26.06 14.95 -9.92
CA LYS A 56 27.26 15.26 -9.14
C LYS A 56 26.88 15.97 -7.84
N PRO A 57 26.46 15.24 -6.80
CA PRO A 57 26.04 15.83 -5.53
C PRO A 57 27.17 16.29 -4.65
N ILE A 58 28.37 15.67 -4.77
CA ILE A 58 29.55 15.98 -3.97
C ILE A 58 30.25 17.23 -4.55
N ARG A 59 30.78 18.05 -3.67
CA ARG A 59 31.59 19.22 -4.02
C ARG A 59 32.78 18.80 -4.89
N GLU A 60 33.12 19.64 -5.87
CA GLU A 60 34.28 19.40 -6.73
C GLU A 60 35.58 19.35 -5.92
N GLY A 61 36.40 18.34 -6.19
CA GLY A 61 37.64 18.09 -5.44
C GLY A 61 37.47 17.23 -4.17
N GLU A 62 36.24 16.86 -3.80
CA GLU A 62 35.96 16.04 -2.62
C GLU A 62 35.46 14.65 -3.04
N GLU A 63 35.72 13.64 -2.20
CA GLU A 63 35.29 12.25 -2.45
C GLU A 63 34.15 11.80 -1.54
N TYR A 64 33.82 12.62 -0.52
CA TYR A 64 32.86 12.31 0.50
C TYR A 64 32.00 13.52 0.82
N ALA A 65 30.71 13.30 0.97
CA ALA A 65 29.78 14.30 1.46
C ALA A 65 28.85 13.71 2.53
N GLU A 66 28.44 14.54 3.46
CA GLU A 66 27.61 14.15 4.59
C GLU A 66 26.52 15.17 4.85
N ILE A 67 25.30 14.68 5.11
CA ILE A 67 24.19 15.50 5.57
C ILE A 67 23.66 14.86 6.83
N ILE A 68 23.60 15.65 7.91
CA ILE A 68 22.95 15.26 9.16
C ILE A 68 21.77 16.20 9.38
N LEU A 69 20.59 15.62 9.44
CA LEU A 69 19.35 16.34 9.69
C LEU A 69 18.77 15.84 11.01
N ASP A 70 18.78 16.73 11.99
CA ASP A 70 18.24 16.48 13.31
C ASP A 70 16.80 16.99 13.36
N LEU A 71 15.88 16.06 13.50
CA LEU A 71 14.44 16.30 13.62
C LEU A 71 13.99 16.07 15.07
N ASP A 72 12.78 16.50 15.43
CA ASP A 72 12.24 16.26 16.77
C ASP A 72 12.35 14.79 17.18
N ASP A 73 11.86 13.88 16.31
CA ASP A 73 11.68 12.46 16.62
C ASP A 73 12.79 11.58 16.07
N TYR A 74 13.56 12.06 15.07
CA TYR A 74 14.52 11.26 14.31
C TYR A 74 15.80 12.00 14.03
N LEU A 75 16.91 11.27 14.01
CA LEU A 75 18.18 11.71 13.48
C LEU A 75 18.42 11.02 12.13
N VAL A 76 18.50 11.81 11.07
CA VAL A 76 18.73 11.33 9.69
C VAL A 76 20.17 11.66 9.30
N ILE A 77 20.94 10.65 8.95
CA ILE A 77 22.33 10.78 8.47
C ILE A 77 22.40 10.22 7.07
N ARG A 78 22.82 11.04 6.12
CA ARG A 78 23.03 10.61 4.73
C ARG A 78 24.47 10.83 4.35
N GLU A 79 25.13 9.76 3.95
CA GLU A 79 26.49 9.77 3.47
C GLU A 79 26.52 9.51 1.96
N ILE A 80 27.37 10.22 1.24
CA ILE A 80 27.58 10.04 -0.18
C ILE A 80 29.07 9.89 -0.40
N LYS A 81 29.49 8.78 -1.03
CA LYS A 81 30.90 8.50 -1.34
C LYS A 81 31.05 8.34 -2.86
N LYS A 82 32.08 8.99 -3.39
CA LYS A 82 32.48 8.77 -4.78
C LYS A 82 33.13 7.41 -4.93
N THR A 83 32.77 6.70 -5.97
CA THR A 83 33.35 5.39 -6.34
C THR A 83 33.68 5.41 -7.83
N ASP A 84 34.45 4.46 -8.29
CA ASP A 84 34.84 4.35 -9.72
C ASP A 84 33.62 4.18 -10.65
N LEU A 85 32.53 3.62 -10.12
CA LEU A 85 31.28 3.39 -10.85
C LEU A 85 30.21 4.47 -10.63
N GLY A 86 30.55 5.58 -9.94
CA GLY A 86 29.59 6.67 -9.64
C GLY A 86 29.54 7.03 -8.16
N PHE A 87 28.34 7.20 -7.59
CA PHE A 87 28.16 7.61 -6.20
C PHE A 87 27.43 6.54 -5.39
N LYS A 88 28.01 6.12 -4.27
CA LYS A 88 27.38 5.24 -3.29
C LYS A 88 26.69 6.09 -2.22
N HIS A 89 25.42 5.78 -1.94
CA HIS A 89 24.60 6.46 -0.96
C HIS A 89 24.35 5.54 0.23
N ALA A 90 24.55 6.04 1.44
CA ALA A 90 24.16 5.37 2.68
C ALA A 90 23.18 6.27 3.43
N LEU A 91 22.15 5.67 4.02
CA LEU A 91 21.15 6.33 4.82
C LEU A 91 21.05 5.63 6.17
N LYS A 92 21.15 6.40 7.24
CA LYS A 92 20.91 5.97 8.61
C LYS A 92 19.82 6.81 9.21
N ILE A 93 18.85 6.18 9.86
CA ILE A 93 17.81 6.85 10.64
C ILE A 93 17.84 6.26 12.03
N SER A 94 17.92 7.12 13.02
CA SER A 94 17.91 6.73 14.42
C SER A 94 16.72 7.42 15.10
N PRO A 95 15.78 6.67 15.67
CA PRO A 95 14.71 7.24 16.47
C PRO A 95 15.29 7.80 17.76
N LYS A 96 14.76 8.93 18.22
CA LYS A 96 15.16 9.57 19.49
C LYS A 96 14.32 9.08 20.68
N SER A 97 13.12 8.54 20.43
CA SER A 97 12.24 7.99 21.45
C SER A 97 12.05 6.49 21.27
N VAL A 98 11.76 5.81 22.37
CA VAL A 98 11.50 4.36 22.38
C VAL A 98 10.18 4.03 21.66
N GLU A 99 9.22 4.95 21.67
CA GLU A 99 7.94 4.79 20.98
C GLU A 99 8.10 4.64 19.47
N ASN A 100 9.13 5.27 18.90
CA ASN A 100 9.44 5.23 17.48
C ASN A 100 10.39 4.08 17.08
N ALA A 101 10.75 3.19 18.00
CA ALA A 101 11.70 2.09 17.74
C ALA A 101 11.17 1.02 16.76
N TYR A 102 9.88 0.96 16.51
CA TYR A 102 9.27 0.03 15.53
C TYR A 102 9.79 0.22 14.09
N ILE A 103 10.34 1.39 13.77
CA ILE A 103 10.91 1.66 12.44
C ILE A 103 12.22 0.92 12.17
N ASN A 104 12.87 0.36 13.17
CA ASN A 104 14.11 -0.40 13.00
C ASN A 104 13.95 -1.63 12.09
N HIS A 105 12.72 -2.09 11.86
CA HIS A 105 12.38 -3.22 10.98
C HIS A 105 12.06 -2.78 9.54
N MET A 106 11.98 -1.49 9.27
CA MET A 106 11.67 -0.95 7.95
C MET A 106 12.92 -0.49 7.21
N PRO A 107 12.95 -0.55 5.87
CA PRO A 107 14.03 0.05 5.11
C PRO A 107 14.07 1.57 5.39
N PRO A 108 15.27 2.14 5.65
CA PRO A 108 15.38 3.54 6.09
C PRO A 108 14.68 4.56 5.18
N GLN A 109 14.76 4.39 3.86
CA GLN A 109 14.06 5.30 2.94
C GLN A 109 12.54 5.20 3.07
N GLY A 110 11.98 4.00 3.23
CA GLY A 110 10.55 3.80 3.43
C GLY A 110 10.01 4.47 4.70
N VAL A 111 10.85 4.59 5.75
CA VAL A 111 10.52 5.38 6.95
C VAL A 111 10.39 6.85 6.61
N LEU A 112 11.36 7.41 5.86
CA LEU A 112 11.30 8.82 5.45
C LEU A 112 10.12 9.10 4.52
N ASP A 113 9.88 8.22 3.56
CA ASP A 113 8.76 8.36 2.63
C ASP A 113 7.42 8.35 3.37
N LYS A 114 7.29 7.52 4.40
CA LYS A 114 6.10 7.46 5.25
C LYS A 114 5.93 8.74 6.11
N ILE A 115 7.02 9.25 6.67
CA ILE A 115 7.03 10.50 7.44
C ILE A 115 6.74 11.70 6.53
N LEU A 116 7.30 11.72 5.34
CA LEU A 116 7.13 12.80 4.37
C LEU A 116 5.77 12.75 3.67
N GLY A 117 5.25 11.56 3.35
CA GLY A 117 3.95 11.38 2.73
C GLY A 117 2.83 12.05 3.52
N SER A 118 2.91 12.01 4.85
CA SER A 118 1.95 12.69 5.73
C SER A 118 2.14 14.22 5.81
N LEU A 119 3.29 14.76 5.36
CA LEU A 119 3.68 16.16 5.53
C LEU A 119 3.86 16.92 4.22
N SER A 120 4.05 16.25 3.10
CA SER A 120 4.45 16.86 1.83
C SER A 120 3.37 16.73 0.76
N PHE A 121 2.26 17.43 0.96
CA PHE A 121 1.30 17.63 -0.12
C PHE A 121 1.78 18.79 -1.00
N ASP A 122 2.22 18.49 -2.23
CA ASP A 122 2.49 19.50 -3.27
C ASP A 122 1.27 19.65 -4.17
N PRO A 123 0.53 20.77 -4.07
CA PRO A 123 -0.65 21.00 -4.90
C PRO A 123 -0.36 21.00 -6.40
N SER A 124 0.84 21.42 -6.81
CA SER A 124 1.22 21.50 -8.22
C SER A 124 1.52 20.11 -8.79
N GLU A 125 2.12 19.24 -8.01
CA GLU A 125 2.35 17.85 -8.37
C GLU A 125 1.01 17.08 -8.38
N PHE A 126 0.17 17.30 -7.39
CA PHE A 126 -1.16 16.69 -7.28
C PHE A 126 -2.03 16.94 -8.52
N ILE A 127 -2.05 18.17 -9.03
CA ILE A 127 -2.84 18.52 -10.25
C ILE A 127 -2.34 17.75 -11.48
N ARG A 128 -1.06 17.39 -11.54
CA ARG A 128 -0.43 16.67 -12.66
C ARG A 128 -0.59 15.16 -12.56
N MET A 129 -0.96 14.64 -11.40
CA MET A 129 -1.17 13.22 -11.16
C MET A 129 -2.39 12.70 -11.90
N LYS A 130 -2.38 11.41 -12.23
CA LYS A 130 -3.56 10.72 -12.77
C LYS A 130 -4.66 10.63 -11.70
N PRO A 131 -5.95 10.55 -12.10
CA PRO A 131 -7.07 10.53 -11.14
C PRO A 131 -6.95 9.43 -10.07
N ARG A 132 -6.37 8.27 -10.40
CA ARG A 132 -6.15 7.18 -9.43
C ARG A 132 -5.06 7.53 -8.42
N GLU A 133 -3.97 8.11 -8.85
CA GLU A 133 -2.89 8.57 -7.99
C GLU A 133 -3.36 9.70 -7.06
N GLN A 134 -4.16 10.63 -7.57
CA GLN A 134 -4.80 11.69 -6.77
C GLN A 134 -5.69 11.09 -5.67
N TYR A 135 -6.46 10.07 -6.01
CA TYR A 135 -7.32 9.38 -5.05
C TYR A 135 -6.51 8.69 -3.95
N ASP A 136 -5.43 7.98 -4.32
CA ASP A 136 -4.56 7.28 -3.37
C ASP A 136 -3.89 8.27 -2.40
N VAL A 137 -3.39 9.40 -2.91
CA VAL A 137 -2.79 10.48 -2.10
C VAL A 137 -3.82 11.09 -1.14
N LEU A 138 -5.05 11.33 -1.59
CA LEU A 138 -6.11 11.85 -0.71
C LEU A 138 -6.49 10.87 0.38
N CYS A 139 -6.58 9.57 0.06
CA CYS A 139 -6.85 8.54 1.06
C CYS A 139 -5.73 8.48 2.11
N GLU A 140 -4.48 8.58 1.71
CA GLU A 140 -3.33 8.61 2.62
C GLU A 140 -3.35 9.84 3.53
N LEU A 141 -3.61 11.03 2.98
CA LEU A 141 -3.71 12.28 3.74
C LEU A 141 -4.84 12.27 4.77
N LEU A 142 -5.97 11.64 4.42
CA LEU A 142 -7.13 11.52 5.29
C LEU A 142 -7.02 10.34 6.28
N GLY A 143 -5.96 9.54 6.19
CA GLY A 143 -5.79 8.33 7.00
C GLY A 143 -6.83 7.25 6.68
N ILE A 144 -7.40 7.24 5.47
CA ILE A 144 -8.40 6.27 5.05
C ILE A 144 -7.69 5.05 4.49
N HIS A 145 -7.63 3.98 5.27
CA HIS A 145 -7.05 2.70 4.84
C HIS A 145 -8.12 1.86 4.13
N LEU A 146 -8.05 1.84 2.80
CA LEU A 146 -8.99 1.10 1.95
C LEU A 146 -8.58 -0.34 1.68
N ASP A 147 -7.43 -0.78 2.17
CA ASP A 147 -6.87 -2.11 1.93
C ASP A 147 -7.87 -3.23 2.24
N LYS A 148 -8.62 -3.08 3.33
CA LYS A 148 -9.67 -4.02 3.73
C LYS A 148 -10.78 -4.13 2.68
N TYR A 149 -11.24 -3.00 2.18
CA TYR A 149 -12.31 -2.95 1.18
C TYR A 149 -11.82 -3.41 -0.20
N GLN A 150 -10.57 -3.15 -0.53
CA GLN A 150 -9.95 -3.65 -1.76
C GLN A 150 -9.86 -5.17 -1.75
N LEU A 151 -9.44 -5.76 -0.63
CA LEU A 151 -9.38 -7.21 -0.45
C LEU A 151 -10.77 -7.87 -0.56
N GLU A 152 -11.78 -7.24 0.02
CA GLU A 152 -13.17 -7.71 -0.05
C GLU A 152 -13.72 -7.60 -1.49
N LYS A 153 -13.45 -6.50 -2.16
CA LYS A 153 -13.79 -6.30 -3.58
C LYS A 153 -13.17 -7.38 -4.46
N ASP A 154 -11.87 -7.67 -4.29
CA ASP A 154 -11.16 -8.66 -5.08
C ASP A 154 -11.76 -10.07 -4.88
N LYS A 155 -12.13 -10.42 -3.65
CA LYS A 155 -12.85 -11.68 -3.34
C LYS A 155 -14.20 -11.73 -4.05
N LEU A 156 -15.00 -10.68 -3.97
CA LEU A 156 -16.31 -10.62 -4.62
C LEU A 156 -16.18 -10.67 -6.16
N GLU A 157 -15.14 -10.08 -6.73
CA GLU A 157 -14.86 -10.17 -8.16
C GLU A 157 -14.48 -11.59 -8.60
N GLU A 158 -13.72 -12.32 -7.78
CA GLU A 158 -13.40 -13.73 -8.05
C GLU A 158 -14.64 -14.61 -7.96
N GLU A 159 -15.47 -14.43 -6.93
CA GLU A 159 -16.74 -15.14 -6.80
C GLU A 159 -17.67 -14.86 -7.99
N ARG A 160 -17.79 -13.61 -8.39
CA ARG A 160 -18.57 -13.25 -9.58
C ARG A 160 -18.06 -13.92 -10.84
N LYS A 161 -16.75 -13.99 -11.04
CA LYS A 161 -16.14 -14.70 -12.20
C LYS A 161 -16.43 -16.19 -12.15
N TYR A 162 -16.34 -16.80 -10.96
CA TYR A 162 -16.64 -18.22 -10.76
C TYR A 162 -18.10 -18.54 -11.07
N ILE A 163 -19.05 -17.79 -10.50
CA ILE A 163 -20.48 -17.92 -10.76
C ILE A 163 -20.79 -17.71 -12.25
N GLY A 164 -20.18 -16.70 -12.88
CA GLY A 164 -20.35 -16.42 -14.30
C GLY A 164 -19.93 -17.58 -15.21
N ARG A 165 -18.82 -18.27 -14.87
CA ARG A 165 -18.39 -19.48 -15.58
C ARG A 165 -19.37 -20.62 -15.41
N ASN A 166 -19.86 -20.85 -14.19
CA ASN A 166 -20.83 -21.90 -13.89
C ASN A 166 -22.16 -21.65 -14.61
N VAL A 167 -22.66 -20.42 -14.60
CA VAL A 167 -23.88 -20.05 -15.34
C VAL A 167 -23.71 -20.27 -16.83
N LYS A 168 -22.54 -19.96 -17.39
CA LYS A 168 -22.26 -20.19 -18.81
C LYS A 168 -22.23 -21.68 -19.15
N ALA A 169 -21.59 -22.48 -18.30
CA ALA A 169 -21.53 -23.95 -18.47
C ALA A 169 -22.93 -24.57 -18.36
N LEU A 170 -23.74 -24.16 -17.38
CA LEU A 170 -25.12 -24.63 -17.22
C LEU A 170 -26.01 -24.23 -18.39
N LYS A 171 -25.85 -23.03 -18.95
CA LYS A 171 -26.61 -22.62 -20.16
C LYS A 171 -26.29 -23.50 -21.37
N VAL A 172 -25.02 -23.86 -21.56
CA VAL A 172 -24.62 -24.77 -22.63
C VAL A 172 -25.24 -26.14 -22.40
N HIS A 173 -25.13 -26.67 -21.18
CA HIS A 173 -25.68 -27.97 -20.84
C HIS A 173 -27.21 -28.01 -20.98
N PHE A 174 -27.90 -26.93 -20.58
CA PHE A 174 -29.34 -26.82 -20.76
C PHE A 174 -29.78 -26.74 -22.23
N ALA A 175 -28.97 -26.06 -23.07
CA ALA A 175 -29.23 -26.00 -24.51
C ALA A 175 -28.99 -27.35 -25.25
N GLU A 176 -28.08 -28.18 -24.71
CA GLU A 176 -27.77 -29.51 -25.26
C GLU A 176 -28.70 -30.62 -24.71
N THR A 177 -29.44 -30.33 -23.63
CA THR A 177 -30.39 -31.31 -23.05
C THR A 177 -31.63 -31.36 -23.93
N PRO A 178 -31.98 -32.52 -24.51
CA PRO A 178 -33.18 -32.63 -25.33
C PRO A 178 -34.42 -32.28 -24.49
N THR A 179 -35.29 -31.45 -25.04
CA THR A 179 -36.58 -31.15 -24.42
C THR A 179 -37.35 -32.48 -24.23
N PRO A 180 -37.84 -32.76 -23.02
CA PRO A 180 -38.60 -33.97 -22.79
C PRO A 180 -39.81 -34.03 -23.76
N ASP A 181 -40.02 -35.20 -24.37
CA ASP A 181 -41.12 -35.39 -25.30
C ASP A 181 -42.44 -35.09 -24.59
N ILE A 182 -43.19 -34.12 -25.09
CA ILE A 182 -44.44 -33.63 -24.50
C ILE A 182 -45.53 -34.75 -24.46
N ASN A 183 -45.26 -35.89 -25.11
CA ASN A 183 -46.12 -37.07 -25.13
C ASN A 183 -45.80 -38.14 -24.07
N LEU A 184 -45.00 -37.80 -23.03
CA LEU A 184 -44.96 -38.65 -21.85
C LEU A 184 -46.36 -38.72 -21.25
N PRO A 185 -46.98 -39.92 -21.16
CA PRO A 185 -48.28 -40.05 -20.51
C PRO A 185 -48.18 -39.48 -19.11
N ASP A 186 -49.23 -38.76 -18.68
CA ASP A 186 -49.35 -38.17 -17.35
C ASP A 186 -49.07 -39.22 -16.26
N ILE A 187 -47.78 -39.47 -15.99
CA ILE A 187 -47.34 -40.33 -14.88
C ILE A 187 -47.67 -39.64 -13.53
N ILE A 188 -47.97 -38.32 -13.60
CA ILE A 188 -48.36 -37.51 -12.44
C ILE A 188 -49.72 -37.87 -11.85
N THR A 189 -50.62 -38.48 -12.62
CA THR A 189 -51.96 -38.92 -12.15
C THR A 189 -51.93 -40.08 -11.15
N ASN A 190 -50.76 -40.69 -10.87
CA ASN A 190 -50.66 -41.81 -9.95
C ASN A 190 -49.88 -41.49 -8.66
N LEU A 191 -49.41 -40.25 -8.43
CA LEU A 191 -48.71 -39.91 -7.20
C LEU A 191 -49.62 -40.08 -5.97
N ASP A 192 -50.86 -39.68 -6.07
CA ASP A 192 -51.83 -39.86 -4.98
C ASP A 192 -52.07 -41.35 -4.67
N LYS A 193 -52.10 -42.24 -5.67
CA LYS A 193 -52.18 -43.68 -5.48
C LYS A 193 -50.89 -44.26 -4.86
N PHE A 194 -49.74 -43.82 -5.29
CA PHE A 194 -48.47 -44.23 -4.69
C PHE A 194 -48.36 -43.76 -3.24
N ASP A 195 -48.81 -42.59 -2.92
CA ASP A 195 -48.85 -42.07 -1.51
C ASP A 195 -49.84 -42.84 -0.65
N GLU A 196 -51.02 -43.28 -1.20
CA GLU A 196 -51.94 -44.17 -0.51
C GLU A 196 -51.33 -45.54 -0.27
N GLU A 197 -50.75 -46.17 -1.31
CA GLU A 197 -50.07 -47.47 -1.19
C GLU A 197 -48.88 -47.41 -0.20
N LEU A 198 -48.10 -46.32 -0.16
CA LEU A 198 -47.00 -46.09 0.77
C LEU A 198 -47.51 -45.92 2.20
N ALA A 199 -48.65 -45.25 2.36
CA ALA A 199 -49.30 -45.08 3.68
C ALA A 199 -49.87 -46.44 4.20
N GLU A 200 -50.43 -47.27 3.34
CA GLU A 200 -50.85 -48.63 3.70
C GLU A 200 -49.67 -49.54 4.04
N ALA A 201 -48.64 -49.53 3.25
CA ALA A 201 -47.44 -50.34 3.51
C ALA A 201 -46.79 -49.94 4.85
N ARG A 202 -46.77 -48.64 5.20
CA ARG A 202 -46.31 -48.16 6.50
C ARG A 202 -47.20 -48.67 7.65
N LYS A 203 -48.50 -48.68 7.50
CA LYS A 203 -49.45 -49.22 8.49
C LYS A 203 -49.21 -50.70 8.73
N VAL A 204 -48.97 -51.49 7.68
CA VAL A 204 -48.67 -52.93 7.77
C VAL A 204 -47.32 -53.15 8.47
N THR A 205 -46.31 -52.33 8.19
CA THR A 205 -44.99 -52.42 8.81
C THR A 205 -45.04 -52.07 10.31
N LEU A 206 -45.84 -51.08 10.69
CA LEU A 206 -46.06 -50.72 12.10
C LEU A 206 -46.77 -51.85 12.87
N LYS A 207 -47.84 -52.44 12.29
CA LYS A 207 -48.52 -53.61 12.91
C LYS A 207 -47.62 -54.82 13.06
N ARG A 208 -46.68 -55.06 12.15
CA ARG A 208 -45.68 -56.13 12.30
C ARG A 208 -44.71 -55.90 13.47
N LYS A 209 -44.29 -54.66 13.65
CA LYS A 209 -43.44 -54.29 14.77
C LYS A 209 -44.12 -54.42 16.12
N ASP A 210 -45.42 -54.12 16.21
CA ASP A 210 -46.20 -54.24 17.43
C ASP A 210 -46.40 -55.74 17.82
N ILE A 211 -46.48 -56.64 16.82
CA ILE A 211 -46.59 -58.14 17.04
C ILE A 211 -45.25 -58.76 17.42
N GLU A 212 -44.12 -58.17 17.02
CA GLU A 212 -42.79 -58.66 17.36
C GLU A 212 -42.34 -58.21 18.81
N HIS A 213 -43.11 -57.32 19.41
CA HIS A 213 -42.86 -56.83 20.79
C HIS A 213 -43.82 -57.33 21.85
N GLU A 214 -44.79 -58.24 21.53
CA GLU A 214 -45.56 -59.08 22.44
C GLU A 214 -44.91 -60.48 22.55
#